data_25549648cf4ad82d9a4812360e6ad190
#
_entry.id   25549648cf4ad82d9a4812360e6ad190
#
_cell.length_a   1.000
_cell.length_b   1.000
_cell.length_c   1.000
_cell.angle_alpha   90.00
_cell.angle_beta   90.00
_cell.angle_gamma   90.00
#
_symmetry.space_group_name_H-M   'P 1'
#
loop_
_entity.id
_entity.type
_entity.pdbx_description
1 polymer ?
#
loop_
_entity_poly.entity_id
_entity_poly.type
_entity_poly.pdbx_seq_one_letter_code
_entity_poly.pdbx_strand_id
1 'polypeptide(L)'
;SYDISFDTARVYKVTATVVLEQDGKEYVFTKDITLDVLNADDLVYIGIDASHYNEYVAGNYKDSMGNFGNLAGKYNVRTVELKTSDDLIAACSNPKFKALILTAPSRRLADAQTDPRTYSAAELAAITAFNAGGGTVILAGWSDNYENYDVIQNNPTIKHMAATQNEVLQALGSS
;
A
#
# COMPACT_ATOMS: atom_id res chain seq x y z
N SER A 1 -3.57 28.66 -5.45
CA SER A 1 -3.98 27.35 -5.96
C SER A 1 -5.27 27.52 -6.76
N TYR A 2 -5.39 26.72 -7.81
CA TYR A 2 -6.61 26.68 -8.63
C TYR A 2 -7.13 25.25 -8.58
N ASP A 3 -8.41 25.10 -8.32
CA ASP A 3 -9.08 23.80 -8.36
C ASP A 3 -9.71 23.61 -9.74
N ILE A 4 -9.41 22.50 -10.38
CA ILE A 4 -9.96 22.12 -11.68
C ILE A 4 -10.78 20.85 -11.48
N SER A 5 -12.04 20.86 -11.91
CA SER A 5 -12.91 19.68 -11.93
C SER A 5 -13.17 19.21 -13.36
N PHE A 6 -13.35 17.92 -13.52
CA PHE A 6 -13.64 17.30 -14.81
C PHE A 6 -14.87 16.43 -14.69
N ASP A 7 -15.82 16.58 -15.62
CA ASP A 7 -17.11 15.88 -15.59
C ASP A 7 -17.09 14.56 -16.41
N THR A 8 -16.04 14.32 -17.16
CA THR A 8 -15.97 13.18 -18.07
C THR A 8 -14.60 12.51 -17.96
N ALA A 9 -14.61 11.18 -17.85
CA ALA A 9 -13.39 10.37 -17.88
C ALA A 9 -12.76 10.37 -19.27
N ARG A 10 -11.59 10.96 -19.40
CA ARG A 10 -10.78 10.98 -20.63
C ARG A 10 -9.40 11.59 -20.35
N VAL A 11 -8.52 11.51 -21.31
CA VAL A 11 -7.24 12.21 -21.25
C VAL A 11 -7.44 13.70 -21.57
N TYR A 12 -7.02 14.57 -20.65
CA TYR A 12 -7.04 16.01 -20.81
C TYR A 12 -5.60 16.53 -20.99
N LYS A 13 -5.45 17.47 -21.90
CA LYS A 13 -4.25 18.27 -22.00
C LYS A 13 -4.53 19.62 -21.32
N VAL A 14 -3.82 19.90 -20.26
CA VAL A 14 -3.92 21.16 -19.51
C VAL A 14 -2.67 21.96 -19.78
N THR A 15 -2.83 23.20 -20.28
CA THR A 15 -1.72 24.12 -20.52
C THR A 15 -1.67 25.15 -19.39
N ALA A 16 -0.60 25.16 -18.64
CA ALA A 16 -0.30 26.24 -17.71
C ALA A 16 0.47 27.34 -18.42
N THR A 17 -0.02 28.57 -18.33
CA THR A 17 0.64 29.75 -18.90
C THR A 17 0.96 30.73 -17.78
N VAL A 18 2.23 31.14 -17.70
CA VAL A 18 2.70 32.19 -16.80
C VAL A 18 3.20 33.36 -17.66
N VAL A 19 2.66 34.54 -17.41
CA VAL A 19 3.09 35.76 -18.06
C VAL A 19 3.82 36.62 -17.00
N LEU A 20 5.07 36.92 -17.27
CA LEU A 20 5.87 37.84 -16.45
C LEU A 20 6.13 39.12 -17.25
N GLU A 21 5.92 40.25 -16.62
CA GLU A 21 6.30 41.53 -17.17
C GLU A 21 7.56 42.06 -16.47
N GLN A 22 8.59 42.36 -17.22
CA GLN A 22 9.83 42.92 -16.73
C GLN A 22 10.34 43.96 -17.72
N ASP A 23 10.63 45.18 -17.24
CA ASP A 23 11.13 46.31 -18.02
C ASP A 23 10.26 46.64 -19.26
N GLY A 24 8.92 46.55 -19.11
CA GLY A 24 7.96 46.77 -20.19
C GLY A 24 7.95 45.71 -21.29
N LYS A 25 8.50 44.52 -21.00
CA LYS A 25 8.47 43.36 -21.90
C LYS A 25 7.72 42.24 -21.22
N GLU A 26 6.84 41.59 -21.98
CA GLU A 26 6.17 40.37 -21.56
C GLU A 26 7.02 39.11 -21.90
N TYR A 27 7.12 38.22 -20.95
CA TYR A 27 7.71 36.88 -21.08
C TYR A 27 6.63 35.84 -20.82
N VAL A 28 6.31 35.05 -21.82
CA VAL A 28 5.27 34.01 -21.74
C VAL A 28 5.91 32.64 -21.62
N PHE A 29 5.62 31.95 -20.55
CA PHE A 29 6.05 30.57 -20.30
C PHE A 29 4.85 29.65 -20.33
N THR A 30 4.91 28.61 -21.12
CA THR A 30 3.85 27.58 -21.20
C THR A 30 4.40 26.21 -20.84
N LYS A 31 3.58 25.43 -20.14
CA LYS A 31 3.85 24.03 -19.87
C LYS A 31 2.58 23.20 -20.05
N ASP A 32 2.67 22.16 -20.86
CA ASP A 32 1.60 21.19 -21.04
C ASP A 32 1.75 20.07 -20.02
N ILE A 33 0.61 19.68 -19.43
CA ILE A 33 0.47 18.56 -18.51
C ILE A 33 -0.64 17.68 -19.06
N THR A 34 -0.39 16.41 -19.18
CA THR A 34 -1.43 15.42 -19.53
C THR A 34 -2.00 14.84 -18.25
N LEU A 35 -3.33 14.90 -18.11
CA LEU A 35 -4.07 14.34 -17.00
C LEU A 35 -4.99 13.24 -17.54
N ASP A 36 -4.85 12.05 -17.00
CA ASP A 36 -5.76 10.94 -17.26
C ASP A 36 -6.84 10.94 -16.18
N VAL A 37 -8.04 11.38 -16.56
CA VAL A 37 -9.21 11.44 -15.68
C VAL A 37 -10.01 10.15 -15.85
N LEU A 38 -10.06 9.38 -14.78
CA LEU A 38 -10.71 8.07 -14.75
C LEU A 38 -12.08 8.18 -14.10
N ASN A 39 -12.99 7.30 -14.52
CA ASN A 39 -14.25 7.13 -13.79
C ASN A 39 -13.99 6.42 -12.47
N ALA A 40 -14.49 6.97 -11.38
CA ALA A 40 -14.32 6.40 -10.04
C ALA A 40 -14.91 4.98 -9.92
N ASP A 41 -15.89 4.63 -10.74
CA ASP A 41 -16.51 3.30 -10.73
C ASP A 41 -15.64 2.25 -11.44
N ASP A 42 -14.74 2.67 -12.33
CA ASP A 42 -13.83 1.79 -13.05
C ASP A 42 -12.52 1.55 -12.31
N LEU A 43 -12.32 2.23 -11.16
CA LEU A 43 -11.11 2.07 -10.36
C LEU A 43 -11.14 0.76 -9.57
N VAL A 44 -10.02 0.05 -9.65
CA VAL A 44 -9.73 -1.13 -8.83
C VAL A 44 -8.69 -0.75 -7.78
N TYR A 45 -8.90 -1.18 -6.55
CA TYR A 45 -7.97 -0.94 -5.44
C TYR A 45 -7.18 -2.19 -5.09
N ILE A 46 -5.90 -1.96 -4.78
CA ILE A 46 -5.02 -2.91 -4.12
C ILE A 46 -4.68 -2.32 -2.76
N GLY A 47 -5.08 -3.00 -1.70
CA GLY A 47 -4.71 -2.63 -0.33
C GLY A 47 -3.29 -3.09 -0.01
N ILE A 48 -2.49 -2.21 0.58
CA ILE A 48 -1.15 -2.52 1.06
C ILE A 48 -1.17 -2.35 2.57
N ASP A 49 -0.94 -3.44 3.30
CA ASP A 49 -0.90 -3.39 4.75
C ASP A 49 0.25 -2.50 5.24
N ALA A 50 -0.11 -1.49 6.01
CA ALA A 50 0.76 -0.52 6.65
C ALA A 50 0.49 -0.40 8.16
N SER A 51 -0.34 -1.31 8.72
CA SER A 51 -0.79 -1.28 10.11
C SER A 51 0.08 -2.11 11.06
N HIS A 52 0.99 -2.94 10.51
CA HIS A 52 1.80 -3.91 11.26
C HIS A 52 3.30 -3.58 11.23
N TYR A 53 3.68 -2.29 11.14
CA TYR A 53 5.10 -1.87 10.93
C TYR A 53 5.76 -2.55 9.73
N ASN A 54 5.03 -2.69 8.66
CA ASN A 54 5.44 -3.41 7.48
C ASN A 54 6.69 -2.80 6.84
N GLU A 55 7.70 -3.62 6.61
CA GLU A 55 9.05 -3.19 6.20
C GLU A 55 9.07 -2.43 4.88
N TYR A 56 8.22 -2.82 3.93
CA TYR A 56 8.15 -2.19 2.60
C TYR A 56 7.37 -0.88 2.55
N VAL A 57 6.71 -0.51 3.66
CA VAL A 57 5.92 0.71 3.75
C VAL A 57 6.54 1.70 4.73
N ALA A 58 7.04 1.22 5.87
CA ALA A 58 7.53 2.06 6.96
C ALA A 58 9.00 1.87 7.31
N GLY A 59 9.62 0.75 6.90
CA GLY A 59 11.00 0.40 7.22
C GLY A 59 12.02 0.94 6.21
N ASN A 60 13.17 0.27 6.13
CA ASN A 60 14.27 0.64 5.23
C ASN A 60 13.90 0.51 3.75
N TYR A 61 12.88 -0.25 3.44
CA TYR A 61 12.42 -0.53 2.07
C TYR A 61 11.09 0.15 1.73
N LYS A 62 10.70 1.18 2.49
CA LYS A 62 9.44 1.92 2.32
C LYS A 62 9.16 2.42 0.91
N ASP A 63 10.21 2.72 0.13
CA ASP A 63 10.07 3.23 -1.22
C ASP A 63 9.84 2.11 -2.26
N SER A 64 9.96 0.84 -1.87
CA SER A 64 9.79 -0.30 -2.77
C SER A 64 8.39 -0.39 -3.36
N MET A 65 7.38 0.01 -2.60
CA MET A 65 5.98 0.00 -3.06
C MET A 65 5.63 1.21 -3.94
N GLY A 66 6.43 2.28 -3.93
CA GLY A 66 6.19 3.48 -4.74
C GLY A 66 6.23 3.18 -6.25
N ASN A 67 7.19 2.40 -6.70
CA ASN A 67 7.30 1.99 -8.11
C ASN A 67 6.13 1.09 -8.52
N PHE A 68 5.69 0.20 -7.64
CA PHE A 68 4.51 -0.63 -7.86
C PHE A 68 3.26 0.23 -8.00
N GLY A 69 3.04 1.21 -7.13
CA GLY A 69 1.92 2.14 -7.20
C GLY A 69 1.90 2.96 -8.50
N ASN A 70 3.07 3.42 -8.94
CA ASN A 70 3.22 4.14 -10.20
C ASN A 70 2.88 3.26 -11.43
N LEU A 71 3.28 1.99 -11.39
CA LEU A 71 2.95 1.04 -12.44
C LEU A 71 1.46 0.71 -12.44
N ALA A 72 0.89 0.41 -11.29
CA ALA A 72 -0.53 0.09 -11.12
C ALA A 72 -1.42 1.21 -11.66
N GLY A 73 -1.05 2.48 -11.40
CA GLY A 73 -1.78 3.65 -11.88
C GLY A 73 -1.96 3.73 -13.40
N LYS A 74 -1.10 3.06 -14.17
CA LYS A 74 -1.23 2.98 -15.64
C LYS A 74 -2.35 2.05 -16.11
N TYR A 75 -2.89 1.23 -15.22
CA TYR A 75 -3.88 0.20 -15.50
C TYR A 75 -5.21 0.42 -14.77
N ASN A 76 -5.55 1.66 -14.43
CA ASN A 76 -6.75 2.00 -13.64
C ASN A 76 -6.78 1.34 -12.25
N VAL A 77 -5.62 0.99 -11.74
CA VAL A 77 -5.44 0.40 -10.41
C VAL A 77 -4.86 1.45 -9.48
N ARG A 78 -5.38 1.52 -8.26
CA ARG A 78 -4.85 2.37 -7.19
C ARG A 78 -4.37 1.53 -6.03
N THR A 79 -3.19 1.85 -5.56
CA THR A 79 -2.68 1.29 -4.30
C THR A 79 -3.12 2.18 -3.15
N VAL A 80 -3.57 1.56 -2.08
CA VAL A 80 -4.04 2.23 -0.86
C VAL A 80 -3.31 1.64 0.33
N GLU A 81 -2.58 2.47 1.07
CA GLU A 81 -1.98 2.07 2.34
C GLU A 81 -3.06 1.96 3.41
N LEU A 82 -3.18 0.77 4.00
CA LEU A 82 -4.11 0.46 5.08
C LEU A 82 -3.35 0.65 6.41
N LYS A 83 -3.52 1.81 7.04
CA LYS A 83 -2.66 2.27 8.13
C LYS A 83 -3.11 1.81 9.51
N THR A 84 -4.34 1.32 9.60
CA THR A 84 -4.93 0.83 10.84
C THR A 84 -5.59 -0.52 10.62
N SER A 85 -5.84 -1.25 11.72
CA SER A 85 -6.62 -2.49 11.70
C SER A 85 -8.01 -2.28 11.08
N ASP A 86 -8.66 -1.17 11.42
CA ASP A 86 -9.98 -0.83 10.88
C ASP A 86 -9.94 -0.58 9.38
N ASP A 87 -8.88 0.07 8.85
CA ASP A 87 -8.68 0.24 7.41
C ASP A 87 -8.56 -1.11 6.70
N LEU A 88 -7.79 -2.04 7.27
CA LEU A 88 -7.59 -3.38 6.72
C LEU A 88 -8.92 -4.16 6.68
N ILE A 89 -9.66 -4.16 7.78
CA ILE A 89 -10.96 -4.84 7.87
C ILE A 89 -11.97 -4.21 6.90
N ALA A 90 -12.02 -2.88 6.83
CA ALA A 90 -12.90 -2.16 5.92
C ALA A 90 -12.57 -2.46 4.44
N ALA A 91 -11.28 -2.52 4.09
CA ALA A 91 -10.85 -2.88 2.74
C ALA A 91 -11.29 -4.29 2.35
N CYS A 92 -11.23 -5.25 3.28
CA CYS A 92 -11.69 -6.63 3.05
C CYS A 92 -13.19 -6.71 2.70
N SER A 93 -13.99 -5.78 3.18
CA SER A 93 -15.45 -5.73 2.95
C SER A 93 -15.83 -4.85 1.75
N ASN A 94 -14.90 -4.09 1.19
CA ASN A 94 -15.17 -3.16 0.10
C ASN A 94 -14.94 -3.84 -1.27
N PRO A 95 -15.99 -3.96 -2.11
CA PRO A 95 -15.91 -4.68 -3.38
C PRO A 95 -14.96 -4.06 -4.41
N LYS A 96 -14.52 -2.81 -4.21
CA LYS A 96 -13.52 -2.15 -5.06
C LYS A 96 -12.11 -2.71 -4.84
N PHE A 97 -11.80 -3.24 -3.66
CA PHE A 97 -10.53 -3.93 -3.42
C PHE A 97 -10.56 -5.32 -4.07
N LYS A 98 -9.56 -5.62 -4.88
CA LYS A 98 -9.40 -6.91 -5.58
C LYS A 98 -8.18 -7.69 -5.11
N ALA A 99 -7.23 -7.01 -4.49
CA ALA A 99 -6.07 -7.64 -3.89
C ALA A 99 -5.64 -6.94 -2.60
N LEU A 100 -5.03 -7.71 -1.71
CA LEU A 100 -4.32 -7.24 -0.53
C LEU A 100 -2.87 -7.69 -0.62
N ILE A 101 -1.94 -6.79 -0.35
CA ILE A 101 -0.52 -7.08 -0.20
C ILE A 101 -0.19 -6.97 1.28
N LEU A 102 0.12 -8.09 1.90
CA LEU A 102 0.50 -8.19 3.29
C LEU A 102 2.01 -8.41 3.35
N THR A 103 2.73 -7.31 3.56
CA THR A 103 4.19 -7.37 3.69
C THR A 103 4.58 -7.78 5.11
N ALA A 104 5.77 -8.34 5.27
CA ALA A 104 6.23 -8.79 6.58
C ALA A 104 6.24 -7.67 7.61
N PRO A 105 5.70 -7.89 8.81
CA PRO A 105 5.89 -6.99 9.93
C PRO A 105 7.38 -6.88 10.27
N SER A 106 7.88 -5.64 10.47
CA SER A 106 9.31 -5.43 10.69
C SER A 106 9.67 -5.42 12.17
N ARG A 107 10.72 -6.15 12.54
CA ARG A 107 11.38 -6.04 13.84
C ARG A 107 12.44 -4.94 13.92
N ARG A 108 12.80 -4.37 12.78
CA ARG A 108 13.84 -3.33 12.71
C ARG A 108 13.34 -1.97 13.12
N LEU A 109 12.02 -1.77 13.10
CA LEU A 109 11.42 -0.56 13.63
C LEU A 109 11.47 -0.57 15.15
N ALA A 110 11.72 0.57 15.76
CA ALA A 110 11.98 0.68 17.19
C ALA A 110 10.91 0.01 18.05
N ASP A 111 9.64 0.15 17.66
CA ASP A 111 8.50 -0.39 18.41
C ASP A 111 8.24 -1.89 18.15
N ALA A 112 8.82 -2.44 17.09
CA ALA A 112 8.64 -3.83 16.68
C ALA A 112 9.87 -4.71 16.95
N GLN A 113 10.94 -4.16 17.55
CA GLN A 113 12.20 -4.90 17.75
C GLN A 113 12.06 -6.11 18.68
N THR A 114 11.14 -6.07 19.62
CA THR A 114 10.96 -7.13 20.62
C THR A 114 9.88 -8.14 20.21
N ASP A 115 8.86 -7.69 19.48
CA ASP A 115 7.79 -8.57 19.00
C ASP A 115 7.16 -7.98 17.73
N PRO A 116 7.16 -8.68 16.61
CA PRO A 116 6.47 -8.21 15.42
C PRO A 116 4.97 -8.17 15.71
N ARG A 117 4.29 -7.17 15.19
CA ARG A 117 2.84 -7.10 15.31
C ARG A 117 2.20 -8.29 14.61
N THR A 118 1.28 -8.93 15.32
CA THR A 118 0.52 -10.06 14.81
C THR A 118 -0.85 -9.60 14.34
N TYR A 119 -1.43 -10.32 13.40
CA TYR A 119 -2.80 -10.09 12.99
C TYR A 119 -3.77 -10.53 14.10
N SER A 120 -4.72 -9.68 14.41
CA SER A 120 -5.81 -10.02 15.33
C SER A 120 -6.76 -11.06 14.72
N ALA A 121 -7.55 -11.73 15.57
CA ALA A 121 -8.58 -12.66 15.11
C ALA A 121 -9.59 -12.00 14.14
N ALA A 122 -9.91 -10.73 14.35
CA ALA A 122 -10.83 -9.98 13.49
C ALA A 122 -10.21 -9.71 12.11
N GLU A 123 -8.93 -9.35 12.06
CA GLU A 123 -8.20 -9.16 10.79
C GLU A 123 -8.05 -10.47 10.01
N LEU A 124 -7.66 -11.55 10.69
CA LEU A 124 -7.57 -12.87 10.07
C LEU A 124 -8.93 -13.33 9.51
N ALA A 125 -10.01 -13.13 10.25
CA ALA A 125 -11.35 -13.44 9.76
C ALA A 125 -11.74 -12.61 8.53
N ALA A 126 -11.42 -11.30 8.54
CA ALA A 126 -11.71 -10.41 7.43
C ALA A 126 -10.90 -10.79 6.17
N ILE A 127 -9.59 -11.06 6.31
CA ILE A 127 -8.70 -11.52 5.23
C ILE A 127 -9.21 -12.84 4.65
N THR A 128 -9.60 -13.78 5.51
CA THR A 128 -10.15 -15.08 5.09
C THR A 128 -11.46 -14.90 4.30
N ALA A 129 -12.37 -14.08 4.79
CA ALA A 129 -13.62 -13.78 4.09
C ALA A 129 -13.39 -13.10 2.75
N PHE A 130 -12.44 -12.15 2.68
CA PHE A 130 -12.03 -11.48 1.46
C PHE A 130 -11.51 -12.49 0.41
N ASN A 131 -10.63 -13.39 0.81
CA ASN A 131 -10.11 -14.42 -0.08
C ASN A 131 -11.18 -15.41 -0.53
N ALA A 132 -12.04 -15.86 0.38
CA ALA A 132 -13.18 -16.73 0.05
C ALA A 132 -14.19 -16.06 -0.91
N GLY A 133 -14.31 -14.74 -0.85
CA GLY A 133 -15.10 -13.92 -1.77
C GLY A 133 -14.45 -13.69 -3.14
N GLY A 134 -13.27 -14.27 -3.41
CA GLY A 134 -12.54 -14.15 -4.67
C GLY A 134 -11.48 -13.05 -4.69
N GLY A 135 -11.20 -12.41 -3.56
CA GLY A 135 -10.09 -11.47 -3.42
C GLY A 135 -8.74 -12.18 -3.43
N THR A 136 -7.73 -11.54 -3.99
CA THR A 136 -6.37 -12.08 -4.02
C THR A 136 -5.56 -11.58 -2.82
N VAL A 137 -4.95 -12.50 -2.07
CA VAL A 137 -4.05 -12.17 -0.97
C VAL A 137 -2.61 -12.50 -1.39
N ILE A 138 -1.74 -11.50 -1.35
CA ILE A 138 -0.32 -11.61 -1.68
C ILE A 138 0.47 -11.43 -0.39
N LEU A 139 1.19 -12.46 0.02
CA LEU A 139 2.11 -12.42 1.14
C LEU A 139 3.52 -12.15 0.62
N ALA A 140 4.11 -11.06 1.05
CA ALA A 140 5.48 -10.69 0.73
C ALA A 140 6.35 -10.80 1.99
N GLY A 141 6.92 -11.98 2.18
CA GLY A 141 7.70 -12.30 3.36
C GLY A 141 9.19 -11.99 3.26
N TRP A 142 9.84 -12.12 4.40
CA TRP A 142 11.28 -12.09 4.54
C TRP A 142 11.77 -13.49 4.95
N SER A 143 13.00 -13.80 4.58
CA SER A 143 13.63 -15.01 5.10
C SER A 143 14.00 -14.82 6.58
N ASP A 144 13.92 -15.88 7.36
CA ASP A 144 14.30 -15.88 8.78
C ASP A 144 15.72 -15.36 9.03
N ASN A 145 16.63 -15.52 8.06
CA ASN A 145 18.00 -15.02 8.14
C ASN A 145 18.12 -13.49 8.13
N TYR A 146 17.05 -12.78 7.81
CA TYR A 146 17.07 -11.33 7.76
C TYR A 146 16.58 -10.67 9.05
N GLU A 147 16.03 -11.44 9.94
CA GLU A 147 15.65 -10.99 11.27
C GLU A 147 16.92 -10.67 12.10
N ASN A 148 16.75 -9.80 13.10
CA ASN A 148 17.87 -9.50 14.00
C ASN A 148 18.24 -10.75 14.80
N TYR A 149 19.18 -11.51 14.27
CA TYR A 149 19.60 -12.81 14.75
C TYR A 149 19.98 -12.80 16.24
N ASP A 150 20.65 -11.72 16.69
CA ASP A 150 21.07 -11.59 18.08
C ASP A 150 19.90 -11.50 19.05
N VAL A 151 18.83 -10.80 18.66
CA VAL A 151 17.62 -10.66 19.48
C VAL A 151 16.87 -11.98 19.57
N ILE A 152 16.79 -12.71 18.46
CA ILE A 152 16.05 -13.97 18.37
C ILE A 152 16.78 -15.10 19.10
N GLN A 153 18.08 -15.22 18.92
CA GLN A 153 18.90 -16.25 19.60
C GLN A 153 18.86 -16.13 21.12
N ASN A 154 18.82 -14.90 21.61
CA ASN A 154 18.85 -14.63 23.06
C ASN A 154 17.45 -14.58 23.70
N ASN A 155 16.40 -14.66 22.91
CA ASN A 155 15.03 -14.63 23.43
C ASN A 155 14.10 -15.58 22.66
N PRO A 156 14.03 -16.87 23.06
CA PRO A 156 13.26 -17.89 22.34
C PRO A 156 11.75 -17.68 22.38
N THR A 157 11.26 -16.71 23.16
CA THR A 157 9.83 -16.36 23.22
C THR A 157 9.40 -15.39 22.13
N ILE A 158 10.34 -14.78 21.42
CA ILE A 158 10.04 -13.81 20.37
C ILE A 158 9.67 -14.56 19.09
N LYS A 159 8.49 -14.25 18.55
CA LYS A 159 8.05 -14.80 17.26
C LYS A 159 8.90 -14.27 16.10
N HIS A 160 9.21 -15.13 15.16
CA HIS A 160 9.77 -14.73 13.88
C HIS A 160 8.75 -13.99 13.01
N MET A 161 9.21 -13.09 12.15
CA MET A 161 8.33 -12.41 11.18
C MET A 161 7.57 -13.40 10.30
N ALA A 162 8.23 -14.49 9.90
CA ALA A 162 7.62 -15.58 9.16
C ALA A 162 6.46 -16.24 9.93
N ALA A 163 6.55 -16.34 11.27
CA ALA A 163 5.47 -16.93 12.07
C ALA A 163 4.16 -16.14 11.95
N THR A 164 4.23 -14.80 11.92
CA THR A 164 3.05 -13.94 11.71
C THR A 164 2.42 -14.19 10.35
N GLN A 165 3.23 -14.33 9.30
CA GLN A 165 2.71 -14.64 7.97
C GLN A 165 2.18 -16.06 7.85
N ASN A 166 2.79 -17.02 8.56
CA ASN A 166 2.26 -18.38 8.65
C ASN A 166 0.89 -18.43 9.32
N GLU A 167 0.60 -17.56 10.30
CA GLU A 167 -0.74 -17.45 10.88
C GLU A 167 -1.78 -17.04 9.81
N VAL A 168 -1.43 -16.12 8.91
CA VAL A 168 -2.29 -15.76 7.77
C VAL A 168 -2.47 -16.95 6.82
N LEU A 169 -1.39 -17.65 6.46
CA LEU A 169 -1.48 -18.83 5.60
C LEU A 169 -2.38 -19.90 6.20
N GLN A 170 -2.23 -20.19 7.49
CA GLN A 170 -3.08 -21.14 8.21
C GLN A 170 -4.55 -20.70 8.19
N ALA A 171 -4.83 -19.42 8.43
CA ALA A 171 -6.19 -18.89 8.36
C ALA A 171 -6.80 -19.01 6.96
N LEU A 172 -5.98 -18.92 5.90
CA LEU A 172 -6.39 -19.13 4.51
C LEU A 172 -6.50 -20.63 4.12
N GLY A 173 -6.21 -21.53 5.04
CA GLY A 173 -6.26 -22.99 4.77
C GLY A 173 -5.06 -23.52 3.98
N SER A 174 -3.98 -22.76 3.89
CA SER A 174 -2.71 -23.22 3.32
C SER A 174 -1.85 -23.88 4.41
N SER A 175 -1.29 -25.02 4.10
CA SER A 175 -0.40 -25.78 5.00
C SER A 175 1.05 -25.69 4.53
#